data_31f9b79d1ed7cf2b7c6b377dca84645c
#
_entry.id   31f9b79d1ed7cf2b7c6b377dca84645c
#
_cell.length_a   1.000
_cell.length_b   1.000
_cell.length_c   1.000
_cell.angle_alpha   90.00
_cell.angle_beta   90.00
_cell.angle_gamma   90.00
#
_symmetry.space_group_name_H-M   'P 1'
#
loop_
_entity.id
_entity.type
_entity.pdbx_description
1 polymer ?
#
loop_
_entity_poly.entity_id
_entity_poly.type
_entity_poly.pdbx_seq_one_letter_code
_entity_poly.pdbx_strand_id
1 'polypeptide(L)'
;MADNIKIGGREIPLLYTTYELIAIQEEIGCTGHQLRDEVFGIRLEDEDDPSSVVFDCVRDGKKTKKLGTLIRILGNAGLEERGEEPDLTDKWILRNMKPGMILIYAVGVYAVISAGNQMEIEHEENGPVDEGLEEEQAKKQPGN
;
A
#
# COMPACT_ATOMS: atom_id res chain seq x y z
N MET A 1 8.69 5.34 -11.20
CA MET A 1 9.56 5.12 -10.06
C MET A 1 9.21 3.82 -9.38
N ALA A 2 10.20 3.00 -9.12
CA ALA A 2 9.96 1.71 -8.50
C ALA A 2 9.86 1.88 -6.99
N ASP A 3 8.84 1.29 -6.41
CA ASP A 3 8.65 1.30 -4.97
C ASP A 3 9.29 0.03 -4.43
N ASN A 4 10.42 0.20 -3.76
CA ASN A 4 11.18 -0.92 -3.23
C ASN A 4 11.29 -0.82 -1.72
N ILE A 5 11.39 -1.98 -1.08
CA ILE A 5 11.82 -2.05 0.31
C ILE A 5 13.00 -3.01 0.38
N LYS A 6 13.78 -2.90 1.44
CA LYS A 6 14.96 -3.75 1.59
C LYS A 6 14.82 -4.58 2.85
N ILE A 7 14.75 -5.89 2.69
CA ILE A 7 14.61 -6.83 3.79
C ILE A 7 15.73 -7.84 3.70
N GLY A 8 16.48 -8.00 4.80
CA GLY A 8 17.56 -8.97 4.86
C GLY A 8 18.62 -8.74 3.80
N GLY A 9 18.87 -7.50 3.45
CA GLY A 9 19.85 -7.16 2.44
C GLY A 9 19.36 -7.32 1.01
N ARG A 10 18.14 -7.80 0.83
CA ARG A 10 17.55 -8.01 -0.49
C ARG A 10 16.59 -6.88 -0.82
N GLU A 11 16.74 -6.30 -2.00
CA GLU A 11 15.83 -5.27 -2.47
C GLU A 11 14.61 -5.92 -3.09
N ILE A 12 13.44 -5.55 -2.60
CA ILE A 12 12.18 -6.16 -3.03
C ILE A 12 11.31 -5.10 -3.67
N PRO A 13 11.03 -5.24 -4.97
CA PRO A 13 10.13 -4.30 -5.64
C PRO A 13 8.70 -4.61 -5.24
N LEU A 14 7.91 -3.57 -5.01
CA LEU A 14 6.52 -3.73 -4.61
C LEU A 14 5.62 -3.29 -5.77
N LEU A 15 4.67 -4.14 -6.12
CA LEU A 15 3.69 -3.83 -7.16
C LEU A 15 2.30 -4.04 -6.60
N TYR A 16 1.46 -3.03 -6.72
CA TYR A 16 0.10 -3.09 -6.22
C TYR A 16 -0.86 -2.67 -7.33
N THR A 17 -1.50 -3.65 -7.93
CA THR A 17 -2.51 -3.43 -8.96
C THR A 17 -3.82 -4.08 -8.49
N THR A 18 -4.85 -3.99 -9.31
CA THR A 18 -6.13 -4.65 -9.00
C THR A 18 -5.95 -6.15 -8.79
N TYR A 19 -5.02 -6.77 -9.51
CA TYR A 19 -4.78 -8.20 -9.34
C TYR A 19 -4.33 -8.50 -7.91
N GLU A 20 -3.40 -7.71 -7.38
CA GLU A 20 -2.93 -7.90 -6.00
C GLU A 20 -4.00 -7.53 -4.99
N LEU A 21 -4.83 -6.55 -5.29
CA LEU A 21 -5.95 -6.21 -4.41
C LEU A 21 -6.86 -7.42 -4.21
N ILE A 22 -7.14 -8.15 -5.29
CA ILE A 22 -7.97 -9.36 -5.21
C ILE A 22 -7.25 -10.44 -4.40
N ALA A 23 -5.96 -10.64 -4.65
CA ALA A 23 -5.18 -11.62 -3.89
C ALA A 23 -5.18 -11.29 -2.39
N ILE A 24 -5.07 -10.01 -2.06
CA ILE A 24 -5.11 -9.57 -0.66
C ILE A 24 -6.45 -9.92 -0.03
N GLN A 25 -7.54 -9.68 -0.74
CA GLN A 25 -8.87 -10.02 -0.24
C GLN A 25 -9.00 -11.51 0.00
N GLU A 26 -8.46 -12.32 -0.90
CA GLU A 26 -8.57 -13.77 -0.79
C GLU A 26 -7.68 -14.35 0.31
N GLU A 27 -6.47 -13.83 0.46
CA GLU A 27 -5.52 -14.42 1.41
C GLU A 27 -5.57 -13.78 2.79
N ILE A 28 -5.79 -12.47 2.87
CA ILE A 28 -5.77 -11.74 4.15
C ILE A 28 -7.18 -11.50 4.65
N GLY A 29 -8.15 -11.43 3.73
CA GLY A 29 -9.54 -11.21 4.09
C GLY A 29 -9.88 -9.75 4.28
N CYS A 30 -9.09 -8.83 3.73
CA CYS A 30 -9.30 -7.40 3.88
C CYS A 30 -9.50 -6.75 2.52
N THR A 31 -10.40 -5.78 2.47
CA THR A 31 -10.51 -4.90 1.30
C THR A 31 -9.40 -3.86 1.36
N GLY A 32 -9.23 -3.13 0.26
CA GLY A 32 -8.20 -2.09 0.23
C GLY A 32 -8.38 -1.05 1.33
N HIS A 33 -9.64 -0.74 1.68
CA HIS A 33 -9.91 0.24 2.73
C HIS A 33 -9.66 -0.31 4.12
N GLN A 34 -9.82 -1.62 4.31
CA GLN A 34 -9.65 -2.23 5.62
C GLN A 34 -8.19 -2.44 5.99
N LEU A 35 -7.28 -2.37 5.02
CA LEU A 35 -5.86 -2.60 5.28
C LEU A 35 -5.31 -1.64 6.32
N ARG A 36 -5.76 -0.39 6.29
CA ARG A 36 -5.27 0.61 7.23
C ARG A 36 -5.50 0.18 8.67
N ASP A 37 -6.67 -0.37 8.97
CA ASP A 37 -7.02 -0.77 10.33
C ASP A 37 -6.60 -2.21 10.63
N GLU A 38 -6.82 -3.12 9.68
CA GLU A 38 -6.67 -4.55 9.94
C GLU A 38 -5.24 -5.04 9.81
N VAL A 39 -4.44 -4.39 8.97
CA VAL A 39 -3.07 -4.83 8.75
C VAL A 39 -2.09 -3.86 9.39
N PHE A 40 -2.20 -2.57 9.09
CA PHE A 40 -1.27 -1.58 9.62
C PHE A 40 -1.63 -1.13 11.02
N GLY A 41 -2.93 -1.04 11.32
CA GLY A 41 -3.39 -0.56 12.61
C GLY A 41 -2.98 0.88 12.85
N ILE A 42 -3.22 1.75 11.88
CA ILE A 42 -2.82 3.15 11.97
C ILE A 42 -3.85 3.91 12.78
N ARG A 43 -3.39 4.61 13.81
CA ARG A 43 -4.26 5.40 14.67
C ARG A 43 -3.45 6.49 15.37
N LEU A 44 -4.15 7.41 16.01
CA LEU A 44 -3.52 8.40 16.85
C LEU A 44 -3.50 7.87 18.28
N GLU A 45 -2.35 7.92 18.92
CA GLU A 45 -2.24 7.55 20.33
C GLU A 45 -2.92 8.59 21.21
N ASP A 46 -2.83 9.86 20.79
CA ASP A 46 -3.50 11.00 21.45
C ASP A 46 -4.31 11.70 20.36
N GLU A 47 -5.64 11.67 20.49
CA GLU A 47 -6.52 12.22 19.46
C GLU A 47 -6.32 13.72 19.25
N ASP A 48 -5.81 14.40 20.26
CA ASP A 48 -5.57 15.85 20.18
C ASP A 48 -4.22 16.18 19.57
N ASP A 49 -3.38 15.18 19.30
CA ASP A 49 -2.03 15.38 18.78
C ASP A 49 -1.86 14.66 17.45
N PRO A 50 -1.93 15.40 16.32
CA PRO A 50 -1.79 14.76 15.00
C PRO A 50 -0.43 14.08 14.78
N SER A 51 0.57 14.44 15.58
CA SER A 51 1.90 13.84 15.43
C SER A 51 2.02 12.50 16.16
N SER A 52 0.97 12.08 16.88
CA SER A 52 1.03 10.86 17.68
C SER A 52 0.61 9.62 16.91
N VAL A 53 0.81 9.61 15.60
CA VAL A 53 0.46 8.48 14.74
C VAL A 53 1.28 7.24 15.11
N VAL A 54 0.58 6.13 15.31
CA VAL A 54 1.23 4.85 15.60
C VAL A 54 0.71 3.79 14.63
N PHE A 55 1.57 2.80 14.38
CA PHE A 55 1.23 1.63 13.59
C PHE A 55 1.20 0.43 14.52
N ASP A 56 0.01 -0.07 14.83
CA ASP A 56 -0.11 -1.18 15.76
C ASP A 56 0.54 -2.46 15.28
N CYS A 57 0.78 -2.60 13.98
CA CYS A 57 1.43 -3.79 13.43
C CYS A 57 2.87 -3.95 13.96
N VAL A 58 3.44 -2.91 14.56
CA VAL A 58 4.76 -3.00 15.18
C VAL A 58 4.71 -3.88 16.42
N ARG A 59 3.59 -3.90 17.13
CA ARG A 59 3.46 -4.61 18.40
C ARG A 59 2.46 -5.76 18.39
N ASP A 60 1.50 -5.71 17.49
CA ASP A 60 0.44 -6.72 17.41
C ASP A 60 0.87 -7.81 16.44
N GLY A 61 1.24 -8.97 16.99
CA GLY A 61 1.75 -10.08 16.17
C GLY A 61 0.82 -10.54 15.08
N LYS A 62 -0.50 -10.45 15.30
CA LYS A 62 -1.45 -10.82 14.26
C LYS A 62 -1.34 -9.87 13.08
N LYS A 63 -1.22 -8.58 13.35
CA LYS A 63 -1.07 -7.59 12.29
C LYS A 63 0.31 -7.69 11.63
N THR A 64 1.34 -7.95 12.42
CA THR A 64 2.69 -8.16 11.87
C THR A 64 2.68 -9.32 10.88
N LYS A 65 1.98 -10.40 11.23
CA LYS A 65 1.90 -11.57 10.35
C LYS A 65 1.20 -11.21 9.05
N LYS A 66 0.10 -10.45 9.13
CA LYS A 66 -0.61 -10.01 7.94
C LYS A 66 0.25 -9.08 7.09
N LEU A 67 1.06 -8.24 7.74
CA LEU A 67 1.99 -7.38 7.02
C LEU A 67 2.99 -8.23 6.23
N GLY A 68 3.50 -9.30 6.83
CA GLY A 68 4.41 -10.21 6.14
C GLY A 68 3.77 -10.81 4.90
N THR A 69 2.52 -11.25 5.01
CA THR A 69 1.79 -11.80 3.87
C THR A 69 1.58 -10.74 2.80
N LEU A 70 1.24 -9.52 3.22
CA LEU A 70 1.05 -8.41 2.29
C LEU A 70 2.34 -8.13 1.52
N ILE A 71 3.46 -8.07 2.22
CA ILE A 71 4.76 -7.85 1.57
C ILE A 71 5.05 -8.97 0.57
N ARG A 72 4.73 -10.23 0.92
CA ARG A 72 4.94 -11.33 0.00
C ARG A 72 4.12 -11.16 -1.27
N ILE A 73 2.85 -10.80 -1.12
CA ILE A 73 1.98 -10.62 -2.29
C ILE A 73 2.51 -9.53 -3.20
N LEU A 74 2.80 -8.35 -2.63
CA LEU A 74 3.26 -7.22 -3.43
C LEU A 74 4.67 -7.44 -3.96
N GLY A 75 5.52 -8.08 -3.16
CA GLY A 75 6.90 -8.32 -3.53
C GLY A 75 7.02 -9.34 -4.65
N ASN A 76 6.28 -10.44 -4.55
CA ASN A 76 6.29 -11.43 -5.62
C ASN A 76 5.73 -10.86 -6.91
N ALA A 77 4.72 -10.00 -6.81
CA ALA A 77 4.19 -9.32 -7.98
C ALA A 77 5.25 -8.43 -8.63
N GLY A 78 6.00 -7.70 -7.81
CA GLY A 78 7.08 -6.85 -8.32
C GLY A 78 8.20 -7.64 -8.96
N LEU A 79 8.57 -8.76 -8.34
CA LEU A 79 9.60 -9.63 -8.90
C LEU A 79 9.16 -10.18 -10.25
N GLU A 80 7.92 -10.65 -10.32
CA GLU A 80 7.38 -11.21 -11.54
C GLU A 80 7.35 -10.18 -12.67
N GLU A 81 6.98 -8.95 -12.31
CA GLU A 81 6.95 -7.86 -13.29
C GLU A 81 8.34 -7.59 -13.87
N ARG A 82 9.39 -7.81 -13.09
CA ARG A 82 10.77 -7.65 -13.53
C ARG A 82 11.31 -8.86 -14.26
N GLY A 83 10.52 -9.93 -14.39
CA GLY A 83 11.00 -11.17 -14.97
C GLY A 83 11.88 -11.97 -14.02
N GLU A 84 11.78 -11.71 -12.72
CA GLU A 84 12.53 -12.44 -11.71
C GLU A 84 11.65 -13.45 -11.02
N GLU A 85 12.26 -14.44 -10.36
CA GLU A 85 11.52 -15.50 -9.71
C GLU A 85 10.73 -14.98 -8.52
N PRO A 86 9.40 -15.16 -8.49
CA PRO A 86 8.59 -14.73 -7.34
C PRO A 86 8.69 -15.76 -6.21
N ASP A 87 9.83 -15.78 -5.54
CA ASP A 87 10.18 -16.83 -4.59
C ASP A 87 10.03 -16.42 -3.12
N LEU A 88 9.40 -15.30 -2.83
CA LEU A 88 9.22 -14.85 -1.46
C LEU A 88 8.17 -15.71 -0.74
N THR A 89 8.43 -15.99 0.54
CA THR A 89 7.48 -16.68 1.40
C THR A 89 7.25 -15.84 2.64
N ASP A 90 6.12 -16.06 3.30
CA ASP A 90 5.83 -15.37 4.56
C ASP A 90 6.94 -15.64 5.56
N LYS A 91 7.39 -16.89 5.63
CA LYS A 91 8.41 -17.27 6.60
C LYS A 91 9.73 -16.54 6.35
N TRP A 92 10.14 -16.46 5.08
CA TRP A 92 11.38 -15.76 4.76
C TRP A 92 11.28 -14.28 5.14
N ILE A 93 10.16 -13.68 4.81
CA ILE A 93 9.95 -12.26 5.09
C ILE A 93 9.96 -11.99 6.58
N LEU A 94 9.16 -12.76 7.34
CA LEU A 94 9.08 -12.54 8.77
C LEU A 94 10.40 -12.85 9.46
N ARG A 95 11.14 -13.83 8.96
CA ARG A 95 12.42 -14.20 9.55
C ARG A 95 13.50 -13.15 9.28
N ASN A 96 13.39 -12.44 8.18
CA ASN A 96 14.38 -11.43 7.79
C ASN A 96 13.99 -10.01 8.15
N MET A 97 12.75 -9.79 8.61
CA MET A 97 12.35 -8.49 9.12
C MET A 97 12.82 -8.40 10.58
N LYS A 98 13.66 -7.42 10.85
CA LYS A 98 14.08 -7.18 12.23
C LYS A 98 12.97 -6.45 12.97
N PRO A 99 12.65 -6.88 14.21
CA PRO A 99 11.57 -6.21 14.97
C PRO A 99 11.71 -4.70 15.05
N GLY A 100 12.93 -4.20 15.18
CA GLY A 100 13.16 -2.76 15.26
C GLY A 100 12.94 -2.02 13.95
N MET A 101 12.74 -2.75 12.85
CA MET A 101 12.57 -2.16 11.52
C MET A 101 11.15 -2.29 10.99
N ILE A 102 10.26 -2.92 11.75
CA ILE A 102 8.90 -3.19 11.26
C ILE A 102 8.20 -1.88 10.85
N LEU A 103 8.38 -0.82 11.61
CA LEU A 103 7.74 0.45 11.29
C LEU A 103 8.18 0.97 9.93
N ILE A 104 9.46 0.87 9.62
CA ILE A 104 9.99 1.36 8.35
C ILE A 104 9.39 0.57 7.19
N TYR A 105 9.31 -0.75 7.32
CA TYR A 105 8.68 -1.58 6.29
C TYR A 105 7.21 -1.25 6.14
N ALA A 106 6.51 -1.08 7.28
CA ALA A 106 5.09 -0.79 7.26
C ALA A 106 4.80 0.53 6.56
N VAL A 107 5.60 1.56 6.87
CA VAL A 107 5.42 2.88 6.24
C VAL A 107 5.64 2.78 4.73
N GLY A 108 6.69 2.07 4.32
CA GLY A 108 6.97 1.91 2.89
C GLY A 108 5.85 1.19 2.15
N VAL A 109 5.36 0.11 2.74
CA VAL A 109 4.27 -0.66 2.12
C VAL A 109 2.98 0.15 2.10
N TYR A 110 2.69 0.84 3.20
CA TYR A 110 1.49 1.66 3.27
C TYR A 110 1.50 2.75 2.20
N ALA A 111 2.66 3.34 1.92
CA ALA A 111 2.78 4.36 0.89
C ALA A 111 2.41 3.80 -0.49
N VAL A 112 2.86 2.58 -0.79
CA VAL A 112 2.53 1.94 -2.07
C VAL A 112 1.02 1.66 -2.17
N ILE A 113 0.44 1.14 -1.09
CA ILE A 113 -1.00 0.85 -1.05
C ILE A 113 -1.82 2.13 -1.21
N SER A 114 -1.44 3.17 -0.46
CA SER A 114 -2.17 4.44 -0.51
C SER A 114 -2.13 5.05 -1.91
N ALA A 115 -0.96 5.02 -2.54
CA ALA A 115 -0.83 5.56 -3.89
C ALA A 115 -1.69 4.77 -4.88
N GLY A 116 -1.73 3.45 -4.73
CA GLY A 116 -2.52 2.61 -5.63
C GLY A 116 -4.02 2.73 -5.43
N ASN A 117 -4.45 3.06 -4.21
CA ASN A 117 -5.87 3.22 -3.92
C ASN A 117 -6.38 4.63 -4.23
N GLN A 118 -5.48 5.56 -4.54
CA GLN A 118 -5.87 6.93 -4.79
C GLN A 118 -6.68 7.02 -6.08
N MET A 119 -7.84 7.65 -5.98
CA MET A 119 -8.65 7.86 -7.16
C MET A 119 -8.08 9.02 -7.95
N GLU A 120 -7.77 8.77 -9.22
CA GLU A 120 -7.27 9.80 -10.11
C GLU A 120 -8.28 10.05 -11.21
N ILE A 121 -8.62 11.29 -11.39
CA ILE A 121 -9.48 11.69 -12.50
C ILE A 121 -8.56 12.24 -13.57
N GLU A 122 -8.54 11.59 -14.72
CA GLU A 122 -7.72 12.01 -15.83
C GLU A 122 -8.22 13.33 -16.34
N HIS A 123 -7.34 14.21 -16.48
CA HIS A 123 -7.71 15.51 -16.91
C HIS A 123 -7.27 15.74 -18.29
N GLU A 124 -7.91 15.84 -18.52
CA GLU A 124 -7.33 15.80 -19.24
C GLU A 124 -6.68 16.85 -19.09
N GLU A 125 -6.29 17.07 -18.42
CA GLU A 125 -5.69 17.33 -17.85
C GLU A 125 -5.28 17.93 -18.25
N ASN A 126 -5.71 18.26 -18.51
CA ASN A 126 -5.66 18.26 -18.57
C ASN A 126 -6.06 18.75 -18.90
N GLY A 127 -6.34 19.23 -19.04
CA GLY A 127 -6.90 19.07 -19.05
C GLY A 127 -7.75 19.51 -19.08
N PRO A 128 -8.05 20.18 -19.50
CA PRO A 128 -9.02 20.10 -19.20
C PRO A 128 -9.86 20.25 -18.99
N VAL A 129 -10.01 20.80 -18.97
CA VAL A 129 -10.88 20.27 -18.56
C VAL A 129 -11.57 20.41 -18.31
N ASP A 130 -11.54 21.13 -18.24
CA ASP A 130 -12.31 20.75 -17.94
C ASP A 130 -12.97 20.85 -17.81
N GLU A 131 -12.83 21.47 -17.85
CA GLU A 131 -13.49 20.95 -17.76
C GLU A 131 -14.25 20.40 -17.53
N GLY A 132 -14.50 21.46 -17.66
CA GLY A 132 -15.22 20.39 -17.57
C GLY A 132 -15.82 20.45 -17.00
N LEU A 133 -15.33 20.81 -16.76
CA LEU A 133 -15.88 20.35 -16.33
C LEU A 133 -16.17 20.78 -15.91
N GLU A 134 -15.88 21.36 -15.84
CA GLU A 134 -16.10 21.18 -15.63
C GLU A 134 -16.77 21.10 -15.62
N GLU A 135 -16.33 21.63 -15.69
CA GLU A 135 -16.80 21.09 -15.88
C GLU A 135 -17.51 20.82 -15.62
N GLU A 136 -17.29 21.48 -15.59
CA GLU A 136 -17.87 20.77 -15.60
C GLU A 136 -18.30 20.85 -15.18
N GLN A 137 -18.17 21.69 -15.15
CA GLN A 137 -18.45 21.37 -14.98
C GLN A 137 -18.83 21.54 -15.16
N ALA A 138 -18.04 22.58 -15.08
CA ALA A 138 -18.13 22.19 -15.42
C ALA A 138 -18.69 22.23 -15.72
N LYS A 139 -18.59 22.57 -15.53
CA LYS A 139 -18.83 22.02 -15.99
C LYS A 139 -19.45 22.14 -16.13
N LYS A 140 -18.90 22.86 -16.01
CA LYS A 140 -19.22 22.44 -16.33
C LYS A 140 -19.71 22.72 -16.49
N GLN A 141 -19.26 23.57 -16.48
CA GLN A 141 -19.47 23.29 -16.80
C GLN A 141 -19.87 23.35 -17.20
N PRO A 142 -19.52 24.25 -17.13
CA PRO A 142 -19.77 23.79 -17.57
C PRO A 142 -20.00 23.70 -18.04
N GLY A 143 -19.48 24.79 -18.17
CA GLY A 143 -19.32 23.93 -18.49
C GLY A 143 -19.53 23.84 -18.79
N ASN A 144 -19.46 24.43 -18.87
CA ASN A 144 -19.47 23.61 -19.04
C ASN A 144 -19.75 23.26 -19.33
#